data_483f2a725ed1a9b726dd50c258974dc7
#
_entry.id   483f2a725ed1a9b726dd50c258974dc7
#
_cell.length_a   1.000
_cell.length_b   1.000
_cell.length_c   1.000
_cell.angle_alpha   90.00
_cell.angle_beta   90.00
_cell.angle_gamma   90.00
#
_symmetry.space_group_name_H-M   'P 1'
#
loop_
_entity.id
_entity.type
_entity.pdbx_description
1 polymer ?
#
loop_
_entity_poly.entity_id
_entity_poly.type
_entity_poly.pdbx_seq_one_letter_code
_entity_poly.pdbx_strand_id
1 'polypeptide(L)'
;LKNDLKEVTLGNYLDKSKFSKYFIEYHIIPMVAAIWSMPFEKAKDMPLELFLNFFINHGLFDLKNRPQWYTVTNRSRTYVQKVIKNISGEVFKNYKIDKVNRNNDNIKITIGHEYLYYDHVVLASHADQSLKMLDDPSKEEKEILEKFKYVSNLAVLHTDNNLMPKRKLAWSSWNSISNGSQTCVTYWLNKLQNLECDKNYF
;
A
#
# COMPACT_ATOMS: atom_id res chain seq x y z
N LEU A 1 -16.92 -22.65 8.43
CA LEU A 1 -15.64 -22.28 7.79
C LEU A 1 -15.17 -20.85 8.10
N LYS A 2 -16.08 -19.89 8.41
CA LYS A 2 -15.66 -18.48 8.64
C LYS A 2 -15.03 -18.22 10.02
N ASN A 3 -15.30 -19.05 11.04
CA ASN A 3 -14.77 -18.81 12.39
C ASN A 3 -13.36 -19.37 12.62
N ASP A 4 -12.91 -20.31 11.79
CA ASP A 4 -11.60 -20.98 11.97
C ASP A 4 -10.43 -20.27 11.25
N LEU A 5 -10.69 -19.27 10.41
CA LEU A 5 -9.65 -18.63 9.60
C LEU A 5 -9.01 -17.41 10.26
N LYS A 6 -9.59 -16.87 11.34
CA LYS A 6 -9.15 -15.59 11.95
C LYS A 6 -7.72 -15.62 12.52
N GLU A 7 -7.23 -16.78 12.91
CA GLU A 7 -5.89 -16.95 13.49
C GLU A 7 -4.91 -17.66 12.55
N VAL A 8 -5.36 -18.04 11.35
CA VAL A 8 -4.52 -18.75 10.39
C VAL A 8 -3.76 -17.77 9.53
N THR A 9 -2.44 -17.91 9.47
CA THR A 9 -1.62 -17.16 8.51
C THR A 9 -1.56 -17.87 7.17
N LEU A 10 -1.25 -17.11 6.11
CA LEU A 10 -1.02 -17.65 4.77
C LEU A 10 0.09 -18.72 4.81
N GLY A 11 1.18 -18.47 5.53
CA GLY A 11 2.28 -19.44 5.70
C GLY A 11 1.80 -20.75 6.28
N ASN A 12 1.08 -20.70 7.40
CA ASN A 12 0.55 -21.90 8.06
C ASN A 12 -0.39 -22.72 7.15
N TYR A 13 -1.16 -22.04 6.31
CA TYR A 13 -2.02 -22.70 5.34
C TYR A 13 -1.20 -23.36 4.21
N LEU A 14 -0.24 -22.61 3.65
CA LEU A 14 0.61 -23.11 2.55
C LEU A 14 1.48 -24.30 2.98
N ASP A 15 2.03 -24.28 4.20
CA ASP A 15 2.85 -25.35 4.74
C ASP A 15 2.06 -26.67 4.94
N LYS A 16 0.75 -26.56 5.20
CA LYS A 16 -0.17 -27.72 5.32
C LYS A 16 -0.80 -28.11 3.98
N SER A 17 -0.62 -27.29 2.94
CA SER A 17 -1.21 -27.52 1.62
C SER A 17 -0.41 -28.54 0.82
N LYS A 18 -1.01 -29.07 -0.24
CA LYS A 18 -0.34 -29.94 -1.22
C LYS A 18 0.23 -29.14 -2.42
N PHE A 19 0.30 -27.80 -2.32
CA PHE A 19 0.91 -27.01 -3.38
C PHE A 19 2.40 -27.27 -3.50
N SER A 20 2.92 -27.26 -4.73
CA SER A 20 4.34 -27.41 -4.94
C SER A 20 5.12 -26.24 -4.34
N LYS A 21 6.31 -26.50 -3.81
CA LYS A 21 7.22 -25.47 -3.33
C LYS A 21 7.46 -24.40 -4.40
N TYR A 22 7.58 -24.81 -5.65
CA TYR A 22 7.76 -23.92 -6.80
C TYR A 22 6.59 -22.93 -6.94
N PHE A 23 5.34 -23.41 -6.85
CA PHE A 23 4.16 -22.55 -6.93
C PHE A 23 4.10 -21.55 -5.77
N ILE A 24 4.43 -22.00 -4.56
CA ILE A 24 4.45 -21.13 -3.37
C ILE A 24 5.51 -20.03 -3.53
N GLU A 25 6.76 -20.40 -3.84
CA GLU A 25 7.90 -19.48 -3.83
C GLU A 25 7.97 -18.57 -5.05
N TYR A 26 7.46 -18.99 -6.20
CA TYR A 26 7.56 -18.22 -7.46
C TYR A 26 6.24 -17.63 -7.94
N HIS A 27 5.13 -17.93 -7.28
CA HIS A 27 3.84 -17.36 -7.64
C HIS A 27 3.14 -16.71 -6.45
N ILE A 28 2.76 -17.46 -5.41
CA ILE A 28 1.93 -16.92 -4.32
C ILE A 28 2.67 -15.87 -3.50
N ILE A 29 3.82 -16.19 -2.96
CA ILE A 29 4.57 -15.27 -2.09
C ILE A 29 5.01 -14.01 -2.84
N PRO A 30 5.57 -14.07 -4.06
CA PRO A 30 5.87 -12.88 -4.85
C PRO A 30 4.66 -12.01 -5.14
N MET A 31 3.51 -12.62 -5.45
CA MET A 31 2.29 -11.90 -5.74
C MET A 31 1.77 -11.14 -4.52
N VAL A 32 1.76 -11.77 -3.35
CA VAL A 32 1.41 -11.13 -2.08
C VAL A 32 2.35 -9.98 -1.78
N ALA A 33 3.65 -10.21 -1.85
CA ALA A 33 4.66 -9.19 -1.60
C ALA A 33 4.52 -7.98 -2.54
N ALA A 34 4.23 -8.21 -3.82
CA ALA A 34 4.01 -7.16 -4.80
C ALA A 34 2.73 -6.34 -4.53
N ILE A 35 1.62 -7.01 -4.20
CA ILE A 35 0.32 -6.36 -3.95
C ILE A 35 0.38 -5.45 -2.71
N TRP A 36 0.98 -5.94 -1.63
CA TRP A 36 1.04 -5.21 -0.36
C TRP A 36 2.35 -4.47 -0.13
N SER A 37 3.24 -4.45 -1.12
CA SER A 37 4.56 -3.79 -1.04
C SER A 37 5.32 -4.17 0.23
N MET A 38 5.33 -5.46 0.57
CA MET A 38 5.96 -5.99 1.77
C MET A 38 7.14 -6.91 1.47
N PRO A 39 8.09 -7.07 2.39
CA PRO A 39 9.16 -8.05 2.27
C PRO A 39 8.60 -9.48 2.13
N PHE A 40 9.30 -10.33 1.38
CA PHE A 40 8.89 -11.72 1.12
C PHE A 40 8.71 -12.54 2.39
N GLU A 41 9.58 -12.35 3.36
CA GLU A 41 9.55 -13.02 4.65
C GLU A 41 8.25 -12.72 5.41
N LYS A 42 7.74 -11.51 5.23
CA LYS A 42 6.51 -11.04 5.88
C LYS A 42 5.23 -11.47 5.16
N ALA A 43 5.32 -11.85 3.90
CA ALA A 43 4.15 -12.30 3.15
C ALA A 43 3.48 -13.54 3.77
N LYS A 44 4.26 -14.41 4.43
CA LYS A 44 3.74 -15.59 5.14
C LYS A 44 3.00 -15.25 6.43
N ASP A 45 3.30 -14.13 7.05
CA ASP A 45 2.66 -13.68 8.30
C ASP A 45 1.25 -13.09 8.04
N MET A 46 0.89 -12.90 6.76
CA MET A 46 -0.41 -12.32 6.39
C MET A 46 -1.57 -13.20 6.86
N PRO A 47 -2.63 -12.60 7.44
CA PRO A 47 -3.85 -13.32 7.74
C PRO A 47 -4.46 -13.96 6.48
N LEU A 48 -4.72 -15.25 6.53
CA LEU A 48 -5.29 -16.00 5.39
C LEU A 48 -6.62 -15.41 4.92
N GLU A 49 -7.45 -14.96 5.85
CA GLU A 49 -8.74 -14.35 5.52
C GLU A 49 -8.57 -13.07 4.69
N LEU A 50 -7.61 -12.23 5.02
CA LEU A 50 -7.30 -11.01 4.26
C LEU A 50 -6.86 -11.34 2.84
N PHE A 51 -5.96 -12.33 2.69
CA PHE A 51 -5.51 -12.82 1.39
C PHE A 51 -6.67 -13.33 0.54
N LEU A 52 -7.50 -14.23 1.10
CA LEU A 52 -8.63 -14.82 0.37
C LEU A 52 -9.67 -13.78 -0.03
N ASN A 53 -10.06 -12.89 0.87
CA ASN A 53 -11.03 -11.84 0.59
C ASN A 53 -10.53 -10.90 -0.52
N PHE A 54 -9.26 -10.52 -0.49
CA PHE A 54 -8.68 -9.69 -1.53
C PHE A 54 -8.71 -10.39 -2.90
N PHE A 55 -8.25 -11.64 -2.95
CA PHE A 55 -8.20 -12.40 -4.20
C PHE A 55 -9.59 -12.66 -4.79
N ILE A 56 -10.57 -12.97 -3.95
CA ILE A 56 -11.98 -13.14 -4.36
C ILE A 56 -12.55 -11.83 -4.90
N ASN A 57 -12.41 -10.74 -4.15
CA ASN A 57 -12.98 -9.44 -4.51
C ASN A 57 -12.38 -8.86 -5.80
N HIS A 58 -11.14 -9.24 -6.13
CA HIS A 58 -10.45 -8.79 -7.34
C HIS A 58 -10.49 -9.81 -8.49
N GLY A 59 -11.24 -10.92 -8.34
CA GLY A 59 -11.34 -11.96 -9.37
C GLY A 59 -10.00 -12.61 -9.72
N LEU A 60 -9.04 -12.64 -8.77
CA LEU A 60 -7.70 -13.17 -9.03
C LEU A 60 -7.66 -14.71 -9.09
N PHE A 61 -8.67 -15.38 -8.56
CA PHE A 61 -8.86 -16.82 -8.70
C PHE A 61 -9.58 -17.21 -10.00
N ASP A 62 -10.18 -16.25 -10.71
CA ASP A 62 -10.93 -16.52 -11.91
C ASP A 62 -9.99 -16.76 -13.10
N LEU A 63 -10.22 -17.84 -13.84
CA LEU A 63 -9.50 -18.15 -15.08
C LEU A 63 -10.14 -17.46 -16.29
N LYS A 64 -11.43 -17.15 -16.20
CA LYS A 64 -12.22 -16.49 -17.25
C LYS A 64 -12.96 -15.30 -16.66
N ASN A 65 -13.37 -14.37 -17.53
CA ASN A 65 -14.16 -13.19 -17.13
C ASN A 65 -13.49 -12.32 -16.05
N ARG A 66 -12.17 -12.24 -16.08
CA ARG A 66 -11.42 -11.37 -15.16
C ARG A 66 -11.84 -9.91 -15.34
N PRO A 67 -11.97 -9.13 -14.26
CA PRO A 67 -12.29 -7.72 -14.35
C PRO A 67 -11.23 -6.98 -15.17
N GLN A 68 -11.67 -6.03 -16.02
CA GLN A 68 -10.76 -5.13 -16.71
C GLN A 68 -10.21 -4.12 -15.70
N TRP A 69 -8.89 -4.04 -15.62
CA TRP A 69 -8.22 -3.06 -14.77
C TRP A 69 -8.10 -1.72 -15.49
N TYR A 70 -8.31 -0.66 -14.74
CA TYR A 70 -8.18 0.72 -15.22
C TYR A 70 -7.29 1.52 -14.28
N THR A 71 -6.66 2.56 -14.83
CA THR A 71 -5.95 3.58 -14.06
C THR A 71 -6.42 4.96 -14.49
N VAL A 72 -6.22 5.95 -13.62
CA VAL A 72 -6.60 7.32 -13.95
C VAL A 72 -5.67 7.87 -15.03
N THR A 73 -6.23 8.36 -16.12
CA THR A 73 -5.48 9.03 -17.19
C THR A 73 -4.69 10.21 -16.60
N ASN A 74 -3.42 10.30 -16.94
CA ASN A 74 -2.46 11.28 -16.38
C ASN A 74 -2.24 11.14 -14.86
N ARG A 75 -2.48 9.93 -14.31
CA ARG A 75 -2.14 9.54 -12.94
C ARG A 75 -3.02 10.18 -11.86
N SER A 76 -2.78 9.77 -10.63
CA SER A 76 -3.55 10.20 -9.44
C SER A 76 -3.54 11.72 -9.22
N ARG A 77 -2.47 12.40 -9.63
CA ARG A 77 -2.37 13.85 -9.53
C ARG A 77 -3.56 14.57 -10.18
N THR A 78 -4.09 14.02 -11.26
CA THR A 78 -5.22 14.62 -12.00
C THR A 78 -6.49 14.68 -11.18
N TYR A 79 -6.89 13.60 -10.53
CA TYR A 79 -8.09 13.63 -9.69
C TYR A 79 -7.87 14.41 -8.39
N VAL A 80 -6.66 14.34 -7.79
CA VAL A 80 -6.31 15.14 -6.62
C VAL A 80 -6.45 16.64 -6.92
N GLN A 81 -5.93 17.10 -8.06
CA GLN A 81 -6.07 18.50 -8.47
C GLN A 81 -7.53 18.91 -8.70
N LYS A 82 -8.36 18.00 -9.25
CA LYS A 82 -9.80 18.27 -9.42
C LYS A 82 -10.52 18.35 -8.08
N VAL A 83 -10.20 17.47 -7.14
CA VAL A 83 -10.77 17.51 -5.78
C VAL A 83 -10.40 18.82 -5.08
N ILE A 84 -9.11 19.18 -5.09
CA ILE A 84 -8.63 20.43 -4.47
C ILE A 84 -9.35 21.66 -5.03
N LYS A 85 -9.60 21.72 -6.34
CA LYS A 85 -10.34 22.83 -6.96
C LYS A 85 -11.79 22.97 -6.48
N ASN A 86 -12.38 21.89 -6.00
CA ASN A 86 -13.77 21.88 -5.51
C ASN A 86 -13.87 22.07 -3.98
N ILE A 87 -12.75 22.20 -3.28
CA ILE A 87 -12.74 22.53 -1.88
C ILE A 87 -13.04 24.03 -1.74
N SER A 88 -14.06 24.36 -0.98
CA SER A 88 -14.45 25.76 -0.71
C SER A 88 -13.58 26.46 0.35
N GLY A 89 -12.85 25.67 1.14
CA GLY A 89 -11.94 26.17 2.17
C GLY A 89 -10.51 26.34 1.67
N GLU A 90 -9.64 26.81 2.55
CA GLU A 90 -8.22 26.99 2.26
C GLU A 90 -7.46 25.65 2.23
N VAL A 91 -6.48 25.55 1.37
CA VAL A 91 -5.61 24.38 1.22
C VAL A 91 -4.17 24.78 1.49
N PHE A 92 -3.68 24.43 2.67
CA PHE A 92 -2.30 24.66 3.08
C PHE A 92 -1.41 23.49 2.63
N LYS A 93 -0.26 23.82 2.04
CA LYS A 93 0.74 22.82 1.60
C LYS A 93 2.07 23.07 2.30
N ASN A 94 2.84 22.00 2.50
CA ASN A 94 4.14 22.05 3.18
C ASN A 94 4.04 22.50 4.65
N TYR A 95 2.88 22.35 5.27
CA TYR A 95 2.68 22.57 6.70
C TYR A 95 2.94 21.27 7.45
N LYS A 96 3.86 21.31 8.38
CA LYS A 96 4.10 20.22 9.31
C LYS A 96 3.26 20.44 10.55
N ILE A 97 2.24 19.61 10.74
CA ILE A 97 1.44 19.60 11.95
C ILE A 97 2.30 18.97 13.06
N ASP A 98 2.54 19.71 14.13
CA ASP A 98 3.31 19.21 15.27
C ASP A 98 2.41 18.53 16.30
N LYS A 99 1.27 19.15 16.63
CA LYS A 99 0.34 18.63 17.63
C LYS A 99 -1.11 18.97 17.31
N VAL A 100 -1.99 18.08 17.74
CA VAL A 100 -3.44 18.26 17.78
C VAL A 100 -3.89 18.02 19.22
N ASN A 101 -4.46 19.04 19.84
CA ASN A 101 -4.94 19.01 21.22
C ASN A 101 -6.44 19.28 21.24
N ARG A 102 -7.20 18.47 21.97
CA ARG A 102 -8.65 18.60 22.12
C ARG A 102 -8.97 19.32 23.44
N ASN A 103 -9.47 20.54 23.34
CA ASN A 103 -10.05 21.27 24.44
C ASN A 103 -11.57 21.02 24.49
N ASN A 104 -12.21 21.39 25.57
CA ASN A 104 -13.66 21.17 25.74
C ASN A 104 -14.50 21.84 24.65
N ASP A 105 -14.07 23.00 24.13
CA ASP A 105 -14.83 23.81 23.19
C ASP A 105 -14.30 23.78 21.74
N ASN A 106 -13.04 23.38 21.53
CA ASN A 106 -12.43 23.40 20.21
C ASN A 106 -11.20 22.46 20.13
N ILE A 107 -10.69 22.32 18.91
CA ILE A 107 -9.46 21.57 18.64
C ILE A 107 -8.37 22.54 18.24
N LYS A 108 -7.27 22.55 19.00
CA LYS A 108 -6.09 23.34 18.71
C LYS A 108 -5.09 22.53 17.88
N ILE A 109 -4.70 23.07 16.74
CA ILE A 109 -3.62 22.54 15.90
C ILE A 109 -2.39 23.43 16.08
N THR A 110 -1.25 22.82 16.38
CA THR A 110 0.05 23.52 16.54
C THR A 110 0.91 23.27 15.31
N ILE A 111 1.45 24.35 14.73
CA ILE A 111 2.34 24.35 13.56
C ILE A 111 3.52 25.27 13.88
N GLY A 112 4.64 24.72 14.36
CA GLY A 112 5.74 25.52 14.85
C GLY A 112 5.33 26.42 16.02
N HIS A 113 5.29 27.74 15.80
CA HIS A 113 4.85 28.73 16.78
C HIS A 113 3.42 29.24 16.55
N GLU A 114 2.74 28.72 15.51
CA GLU A 114 1.38 29.13 15.15
C GLU A 114 0.35 28.16 15.73
N TYR A 115 -0.86 28.71 16.02
CA TYR A 115 -2.00 27.96 16.52
C TYR A 115 -3.22 28.24 15.66
N LEU A 116 -3.87 27.14 15.23
CA LEU A 116 -5.15 27.19 14.52
C LEU A 116 -6.21 26.49 15.36
N TYR A 117 -7.43 26.97 15.32
CA TYR A 117 -8.55 26.45 16.10
C TYR A 117 -9.70 26.03 15.18
N TYR A 118 -10.27 24.87 15.42
CA TYR A 118 -11.35 24.28 14.64
C TYR A 118 -12.35 23.58 15.55
N ASP A 119 -13.60 23.48 15.10
CA ASP A 119 -14.64 22.71 15.79
C ASP A 119 -14.41 21.21 15.63
N HIS A 120 -13.94 20.76 14.44
CA HIS A 120 -13.67 19.36 14.13
C HIS A 120 -12.39 19.20 13.32
N VAL A 121 -11.72 18.06 13.51
CA VAL A 121 -10.52 17.68 12.76
C VAL A 121 -10.64 16.24 12.29
N VAL A 122 -10.29 15.99 11.03
CA VAL A 122 -10.15 14.65 10.46
C VAL A 122 -8.66 14.39 10.19
N LEU A 123 -8.10 13.40 10.88
CA LEU A 123 -6.72 12.94 10.66
C LEU A 123 -6.73 11.88 9.55
N ALA A 124 -6.29 12.24 8.35
CA ALA A 124 -6.20 11.36 7.18
C ALA A 124 -4.75 10.95 6.87
N SER A 125 -3.88 10.90 7.88
CA SER A 125 -2.50 10.44 7.80
C SER A 125 -2.37 8.95 8.21
N HIS A 126 -1.17 8.37 8.12
CA HIS A 126 -0.90 7.06 8.68
C HIS A 126 -1.26 7.01 10.18
N ALA A 127 -1.75 5.87 10.66
CA ALA A 127 -2.20 5.71 12.05
C ALA A 127 -1.10 6.04 13.08
N ASP A 128 0.14 5.62 12.82
CA ASP A 128 1.29 5.93 13.67
C ASP A 128 1.64 7.43 13.67
N GLN A 129 1.46 8.12 12.54
CA GLN A 129 1.64 9.57 12.43
C GLN A 129 0.51 10.32 13.11
N SER A 130 -0.74 9.87 12.91
CA SER A 130 -1.90 10.41 13.61
C SER A 130 -1.75 10.32 15.12
N LEU A 131 -1.33 9.15 15.63
CA LEU A 131 -1.10 8.94 17.06
C LEU A 131 -0.01 9.87 17.62
N LYS A 132 1.08 10.09 16.85
CA LYS A 132 2.16 11.02 17.27
C LYS A 132 1.72 12.49 17.32
N MET A 133 0.77 12.87 16.47
CA MET A 133 0.24 14.24 16.46
C MET A 133 -0.77 14.49 17.60
N LEU A 134 -1.50 13.46 18.05
CA LEU A 134 -2.41 13.61 19.17
C LEU A 134 -1.64 13.87 20.47
N ASP A 135 -1.92 15.02 21.12
CA ASP A 135 -1.28 15.41 22.39
C ASP A 135 -1.93 14.71 23.59
N ASP A 136 -3.18 14.31 23.43
CA ASP A 136 -4.04 13.74 24.47
C ASP A 136 -4.76 12.44 24.00
N PRO A 137 -4.05 11.47 23.39
CA PRO A 137 -4.70 10.27 22.87
C PRO A 137 -5.32 9.45 24.01
N SER A 138 -6.57 9.01 23.82
CA SER A 138 -7.23 8.11 24.76
C SER A 138 -6.55 6.74 24.79
N LYS A 139 -6.90 5.93 25.79
CA LYS A 139 -6.38 4.56 25.89
C LYS A 139 -6.80 3.73 24.67
N GLU A 140 -8.05 3.84 24.26
CA GLU A 140 -8.62 3.12 23.12
C GLU A 140 -7.97 3.57 21.81
N GLU A 141 -7.72 4.86 21.61
CA GLU A 141 -7.01 5.39 20.45
C GLU A 141 -5.60 4.83 20.35
N LYS A 142 -4.85 4.79 21.44
CA LYS A 142 -3.52 4.16 21.50
C LYS A 142 -3.59 2.68 21.13
N GLU A 143 -4.47 1.92 21.80
CA GLU A 143 -4.62 0.47 21.58
C GLU A 143 -5.01 0.13 20.14
N ILE A 144 -5.79 0.97 19.47
CA ILE A 144 -6.21 0.73 18.08
C ILE A 144 -5.13 1.21 17.10
N LEU A 145 -4.67 2.45 17.23
CA LEU A 145 -3.76 3.04 16.25
C LEU A 145 -2.37 2.38 16.26
N GLU A 146 -1.91 1.89 17.43
CA GLU A 146 -0.66 1.14 17.54
C GLU A 146 -0.68 -0.24 16.85
N LYS A 147 -1.86 -0.78 16.55
CA LYS A 147 -1.97 -2.05 15.81
C LYS A 147 -1.61 -1.93 14.33
N PHE A 148 -1.69 -0.74 13.77
CA PHE A 148 -1.29 -0.49 12.39
C PHE A 148 0.24 -0.36 12.30
N LYS A 149 0.89 -1.42 11.85
CA LYS A 149 2.35 -1.45 11.70
C LYS A 149 2.73 -1.08 10.28
N TYR A 150 3.58 -0.08 10.14
CA TYR A 150 4.14 0.36 8.87
C TYR A 150 5.59 -0.11 8.75
N VAL A 151 5.97 -0.53 7.57
CA VAL A 151 7.31 -1.03 7.26
C VAL A 151 7.95 -0.10 6.24
N SER A 152 9.20 0.27 6.47
CA SER A 152 9.97 1.04 5.49
C SER A 152 10.24 0.18 4.25
N ASN A 153 10.02 0.76 3.08
CA ASN A 153 10.27 0.11 1.80
C ASN A 153 11.09 1.03 0.90
N LEU A 154 12.18 0.51 0.35
CA LEU A 154 13.04 1.27 -0.55
C LEU A 154 12.49 1.17 -1.97
N ALA A 155 12.13 2.31 -2.54
CA ALA A 155 11.74 2.44 -3.94
C ALA A 155 12.81 3.21 -4.71
N VAL A 156 13.29 2.66 -5.83
CA VAL A 156 14.31 3.28 -6.67
C VAL A 156 13.73 3.48 -8.07
N LEU A 157 13.66 4.72 -8.52
CA LEU A 157 13.30 5.03 -9.90
C LEU A 157 14.56 4.93 -10.78
N HIS A 158 14.52 4.08 -11.80
CA HIS A 158 15.67 3.87 -12.68
C HIS A 158 15.25 3.61 -14.14
N THR A 159 16.24 3.48 -15.01
CA THR A 159 16.07 3.22 -16.45
C THR A 159 16.93 2.06 -16.95
N ASP A 160 17.42 1.23 -16.06
CA ASP A 160 18.28 0.10 -16.40
C ASP A 160 17.43 -1.11 -16.81
N ASN A 161 17.46 -1.44 -18.10
CA ASN A 161 16.77 -2.60 -18.66
C ASN A 161 17.34 -3.97 -18.19
N ASN A 162 18.58 -3.99 -17.68
CA ASN A 162 19.21 -5.24 -17.21
C ASN A 162 18.53 -5.78 -15.94
N LEU A 163 17.81 -4.94 -15.21
CA LEU A 163 17.02 -5.31 -14.04
C LEU A 163 15.61 -5.83 -14.40
N MET A 164 15.35 -6.06 -15.68
CA MET A 164 14.11 -6.65 -16.18
C MET A 164 14.33 -8.09 -16.67
N PRO A 165 13.24 -8.89 -16.85
CA PRO A 165 13.37 -10.22 -17.41
C PRO A 165 14.12 -10.20 -18.75
N LYS A 166 15.03 -11.16 -18.96
CA LYS A 166 15.85 -11.24 -20.19
C LYS A 166 15.02 -11.28 -21.48
N ARG A 167 13.85 -11.95 -21.42
CA ARG A 167 12.92 -12.01 -22.56
C ARG A 167 11.95 -10.83 -22.49
N LYS A 168 12.04 -9.90 -23.42
CA LYS A 168 11.16 -8.72 -23.49
C LYS A 168 9.67 -9.10 -23.59
N LEU A 169 9.33 -10.23 -24.20
CA LEU A 169 7.96 -10.74 -24.25
C LEU A 169 7.39 -11.14 -22.88
N ALA A 170 8.24 -11.36 -21.88
CA ALA A 170 7.82 -11.63 -20.50
C ALA A 170 7.59 -10.36 -19.68
N TRP A 171 7.88 -9.18 -20.22
CA TRP A 171 7.71 -7.93 -19.50
C TRP A 171 6.24 -7.63 -19.24
N SER A 172 5.93 -7.44 -17.99
CA SER A 172 4.59 -7.05 -17.50
C SER A 172 4.66 -5.71 -16.79
N SER A 173 3.51 -5.15 -16.45
CA SER A 173 3.46 -3.94 -15.61
C SER A 173 4.15 -4.16 -14.26
N TRP A 174 4.07 -5.38 -13.71
CA TRP A 174 4.72 -5.84 -12.48
C TRP A 174 5.56 -7.07 -12.79
N ASN A 175 6.83 -7.03 -12.45
CA ASN A 175 7.78 -8.10 -12.70
C ASN A 175 8.46 -8.49 -11.39
N SER A 176 8.30 -9.74 -10.97
CA SER A 176 9.02 -10.28 -9.83
C SER A 176 10.28 -10.99 -10.32
N ILE A 177 11.42 -10.56 -9.83
CA ILE A 177 12.74 -11.09 -10.21
C ILE A 177 13.42 -11.59 -8.95
N SER A 178 13.85 -12.86 -8.98
CA SER A 178 14.56 -13.49 -7.87
C SER A 178 15.91 -14.01 -8.34
N ASN A 179 16.93 -13.83 -7.53
CA ASN A 179 18.25 -14.43 -7.70
C ASN A 179 18.47 -15.67 -6.78
N GLY A 180 17.40 -16.15 -6.18
CA GLY A 180 17.41 -17.29 -5.24
C GLY A 180 17.56 -16.91 -3.78
N SER A 181 18.17 -15.79 -3.46
CA SER A 181 18.33 -15.28 -2.08
C SER A 181 17.52 -14.02 -1.80
N GLN A 182 17.31 -13.22 -2.82
CA GLN A 182 16.55 -11.98 -2.74
C GLN A 182 15.57 -11.90 -3.89
N THR A 183 14.45 -11.25 -3.64
CA THR A 183 13.45 -10.99 -4.67
C THR A 183 13.12 -9.50 -4.68
N CYS A 184 13.03 -8.95 -5.88
CA CYS A 184 12.66 -7.57 -6.13
C CYS A 184 11.41 -7.53 -7.02
N VAL A 185 10.56 -6.55 -6.82
CA VAL A 185 9.44 -6.26 -7.72
C VAL A 185 9.78 -5.01 -8.50
N THR A 186 9.85 -5.16 -9.83
CA THR A 186 10.12 -4.05 -10.75
C THR A 186 8.84 -3.68 -11.50
N TYR A 187 8.44 -2.42 -11.43
CA TYR A 187 7.28 -1.88 -12.11
C TYR A 187 7.71 -1.27 -13.44
N TRP A 188 7.21 -1.78 -14.56
CA TRP A 188 7.41 -1.11 -15.85
C TRP A 188 6.41 0.03 -16.01
N LEU A 189 6.86 1.24 -15.66
CA LEU A 189 6.00 2.43 -15.57
C LEU A 189 5.42 2.84 -16.92
N ASN A 190 6.15 2.63 -18.02
CA ASN A 190 5.64 2.93 -19.36
C ASN A 190 4.35 2.17 -19.66
N LYS A 191 4.31 0.87 -19.32
CA LYS A 191 3.12 0.04 -19.49
C LYS A 191 2.07 0.32 -18.42
N LEU A 192 2.51 0.46 -17.16
CA LEU A 192 1.60 0.66 -16.03
C LEU A 192 0.84 1.99 -16.12
N GLN A 193 1.47 3.03 -16.62
CA GLN A 193 0.94 4.40 -16.66
C GLN A 193 0.71 4.92 -18.08
N ASN A 194 0.86 4.07 -19.09
CA ASN A 194 0.76 4.44 -20.51
C ASN A 194 1.59 5.68 -20.85
N LEU A 195 2.90 5.62 -20.54
CA LEU A 195 3.80 6.74 -20.80
C LEU A 195 4.22 6.74 -22.28
N GLU A 196 3.97 7.83 -22.97
CA GLU A 196 4.41 8.07 -24.34
C GLU A 196 5.84 8.65 -24.34
N CYS A 197 6.84 7.76 -24.21
CA CYS A 197 8.25 8.16 -24.26
C CYS A 197 9.13 6.98 -24.71
N ASP A 198 10.26 7.26 -25.34
CA ASP A 198 11.18 6.26 -25.90
C ASP A 198 11.99 5.55 -24.79
N LYS A 199 12.15 6.19 -23.65
CA LYS A 199 12.94 5.67 -22.52
C LYS A 199 12.07 4.84 -21.60
N ASN A 200 12.56 3.66 -21.19
CA ASN A 200 11.89 2.86 -20.19
C ASN A 200 12.16 3.41 -18.78
N TYR A 201 11.13 3.43 -17.98
CA TYR A 201 11.17 3.78 -16.55
C TYR A 201 10.65 2.62 -15.71
N PHE A 202 11.39 2.33 -14.67
CA PHE A 202 11.12 1.23 -13.75
C PHE A 202 11.13 1.70 -12.30
#